data_e1796ace426676740b07728d72e21b47
#
_entry.id   e1796ace426676740b07728d72e21b47
#
_cell.length_a   1.000
_cell.length_b   1.000
_cell.length_c   1.000
_cell.angle_alpha   90.00
_cell.angle_beta   90.00
_cell.angle_gamma   90.00
#
_symmetry.space_group_name_H-M   'P 1'
#
loop_
_entity.id
_entity.type
_entity.pdbx_description
1 polymer ?
#
loop_
_entity_poly.entity_id
_entity_poly.type
_entity_poly.pdbx_seq_one_letter_code
_entity_poly.pdbx_strand_id
1 'polypeptide(L)'
;MTARSGPKPASFGDRRHRRIGLLGGSFNPAHQGHLHVSKEALKRLNLHQVWWLVSPQNPLKPTHGMAPLAQRLDQARKIAAGTGIVVTDLERRLGSARTLLTLRRLKTHYPGMTFVWLMGADNLAQAAKWWRWQHIFHATRVAVFDRGPYSYAALASAAAQRFGKVRTRRPSTIWHRLLPVWTYVAIRRHPASATALRKTAR
;
A
#
# COMPACT_ATOMS: atom_id res chain seq x y z
N MET A 1 -2.98 -30.55 -12.08
CA MET A 1 -2.99 -29.77 -10.83
C MET A 1 -3.57 -28.40 -11.12
N THR A 2 -4.84 -28.17 -10.79
CA THR A 2 -5.51 -26.87 -10.94
C THR A 2 -4.90 -25.89 -9.94
N ALA A 3 -4.24 -24.86 -10.45
CA ALA A 3 -3.72 -23.77 -9.62
C ALA A 3 -4.88 -23.18 -8.81
N ARG A 4 -4.88 -23.37 -7.48
CA ARG A 4 -5.85 -22.71 -6.59
C ARG A 4 -5.78 -21.21 -6.85
N SER A 5 -6.85 -20.65 -7.42
CA SER A 5 -6.96 -19.20 -7.59
C SER A 5 -6.80 -18.54 -6.22
N GLY A 6 -5.82 -17.64 -6.10
CA GLY A 6 -5.58 -16.90 -4.86
C GLY A 6 -6.81 -16.10 -4.43
N PRO A 7 -6.80 -15.56 -3.19
CA PRO A 7 -7.93 -14.81 -2.67
C PRO A 7 -8.26 -13.62 -3.58
N LYS A 8 -9.56 -13.45 -3.86
CA LYS A 8 -10.06 -12.33 -4.67
C LYS A 8 -10.52 -11.19 -3.77
N PRO A 9 -10.47 -9.93 -4.24
CA PRO A 9 -11.08 -8.82 -3.52
C PRO A 9 -12.59 -9.08 -3.41
N ALA A 10 -13.20 -8.52 -2.37
CA ALA A 10 -14.65 -8.54 -2.21
C ALA A 10 -15.35 -7.94 -3.44
N SER A 11 -16.60 -8.31 -3.67
CA SER A 11 -17.43 -7.71 -4.72
C SER A 11 -17.74 -6.25 -4.38
N PHE A 12 -17.97 -5.42 -5.38
CA PHE A 12 -18.50 -4.08 -5.17
C PHE A 12 -19.84 -4.14 -4.41
N GLY A 13 -20.05 -3.22 -3.49
CA GLY A 13 -21.23 -3.23 -2.61
C GLY A 13 -21.10 -4.08 -1.35
N ASP A 14 -19.97 -4.76 -1.14
CA ASP A 14 -19.73 -5.53 0.09
C ASP A 14 -19.79 -4.61 1.33
N ARG A 15 -20.73 -4.89 2.24
CA ARG A 15 -20.97 -4.11 3.46
C ARG A 15 -20.37 -4.72 4.71
N ARG A 16 -19.62 -5.82 4.61
CA ARG A 16 -18.96 -6.43 5.77
C ARG A 16 -17.98 -5.48 6.41
N HIS A 17 -18.05 -5.34 7.73
CA HIS A 17 -17.12 -4.51 8.49
C HIS A 17 -15.74 -5.16 8.55
N ARG A 18 -14.84 -4.71 7.69
CA ARG A 18 -13.45 -5.22 7.62
C ARG A 18 -12.44 -4.11 7.60
N ARG A 19 -11.31 -4.35 8.28
CA ARG A 19 -10.11 -3.49 8.25
C ARG A 19 -9.19 -4.00 7.16
N ILE A 20 -9.00 -3.19 6.13
CA ILE A 20 -8.24 -3.55 4.92
C ILE A 20 -7.01 -2.65 4.78
N GLY A 21 -5.83 -3.25 4.71
CA GLY A 21 -4.60 -2.54 4.33
C GLY A 21 -4.50 -2.45 2.81
N LEU A 22 -4.26 -1.26 2.30
CA LEU A 22 -4.05 -1.01 0.87
C LEU A 22 -2.57 -0.73 0.61
N LEU A 23 -1.87 -1.62 -0.06
CA LEU A 23 -0.49 -1.43 -0.50
C LEU A 23 -0.47 -1.17 -2.00
N GLY A 24 -0.30 0.10 -2.38
CA GLY A 24 -0.20 0.52 -3.78
C GLY A 24 1.23 0.50 -4.29
N GLY A 25 1.40 0.13 -5.55
CA GLY A 25 2.71 0.14 -6.18
C GLY A 25 2.71 -0.39 -7.61
N SER A 26 3.83 -0.16 -8.32
CA SER A 26 4.02 -0.74 -9.65
C SER A 26 4.24 -2.24 -9.62
N PHE A 27 4.78 -2.79 -8.52
CA PHE A 27 5.16 -4.20 -8.38
C PHE A 27 5.97 -4.71 -9.60
N ASN A 28 7.01 -3.97 -9.94
CA ASN A 28 7.86 -4.22 -11.12
C ASN A 28 9.33 -4.49 -10.73
N PRO A 29 9.68 -5.71 -10.29
CA PRO A 29 8.79 -6.82 -9.90
C PRO A 29 8.23 -6.69 -8.47
N ALA A 30 7.21 -7.51 -8.16
CA ALA A 30 6.85 -7.83 -6.78
C ALA A 30 8.01 -8.59 -6.11
N HIS A 31 8.20 -8.43 -4.78
CA HIS A 31 9.30 -9.08 -4.06
C HIS A 31 8.97 -9.29 -2.57
N GLN A 32 9.82 -10.05 -1.89
CA GLN A 32 9.66 -10.42 -0.48
C GLN A 32 9.52 -9.20 0.46
N GLY A 33 10.10 -8.06 0.12
CA GLY A 33 9.90 -6.82 0.89
C GLY A 33 8.46 -6.34 0.92
N HIS A 34 7.69 -6.50 -0.17
CA HIS A 34 6.25 -6.21 -0.17
C HIS A 34 5.49 -7.18 0.73
N LEU A 35 5.85 -8.46 0.66
CA LEU A 35 5.26 -9.50 1.50
C LEU A 35 5.54 -9.26 2.98
N HIS A 36 6.78 -8.91 3.32
CA HIS A 36 7.21 -8.59 4.68
C HIS A 36 6.39 -7.43 5.28
N VAL A 37 6.31 -6.30 4.57
CA VAL A 37 5.49 -5.15 4.97
C VAL A 37 4.02 -5.55 5.17
N SER A 38 3.48 -6.38 4.28
CA SER A 38 2.09 -6.82 4.36
C SER A 38 1.81 -7.69 5.58
N LYS A 39 2.71 -8.63 5.88
CA LYS A 39 2.61 -9.49 7.09
C LYS A 39 2.71 -8.67 8.38
N GLU A 40 3.65 -7.72 8.43
CA GLU A 40 3.78 -6.82 9.57
C GLU A 40 2.53 -5.91 9.72
N ALA A 41 1.96 -5.44 8.61
CA ALA A 41 0.73 -4.65 8.63
C ALA A 41 -0.46 -5.46 9.18
N LEU A 42 -0.65 -6.70 8.71
CA LEU A 42 -1.69 -7.60 9.23
C LEU A 42 -1.61 -7.71 10.75
N LYS A 43 -0.41 -7.97 11.27
CA LYS A 43 -0.16 -8.16 12.71
C LYS A 43 -0.29 -6.86 13.51
N ARG A 44 0.43 -5.80 13.10
CA ARG A 44 0.58 -4.56 13.88
C ARG A 44 -0.66 -3.67 13.87
N LEU A 45 -1.45 -3.75 12.80
CA LEU A 45 -2.66 -2.93 12.61
C LEU A 45 -3.94 -3.74 12.79
N ASN A 46 -3.83 -5.01 13.18
CA ASN A 46 -4.98 -5.91 13.34
C ASN A 46 -5.92 -5.89 12.13
N LEU A 47 -5.33 -6.12 10.94
CA LEU A 47 -6.06 -6.12 9.68
C LEU A 47 -6.70 -7.49 9.41
N HIS A 48 -7.84 -7.48 8.71
CA HIS A 48 -8.44 -8.70 8.19
C HIS A 48 -7.77 -9.16 6.89
N GLN A 49 -7.35 -8.21 6.05
CA GLN A 49 -6.68 -8.49 4.77
C GLN A 49 -5.73 -7.34 4.39
N VAL A 50 -4.79 -7.65 3.51
CA VAL A 50 -4.02 -6.65 2.76
C VAL A 50 -4.30 -6.84 1.28
N TRP A 51 -4.63 -5.74 0.59
CA TRP A 51 -4.81 -5.73 -0.86
C TRP A 51 -3.61 -5.05 -1.51
N TRP A 52 -2.96 -5.76 -2.42
CA TRP A 52 -1.95 -5.19 -3.30
C TRP A 52 -2.63 -4.58 -4.51
N LEU A 53 -2.59 -3.26 -4.60
CA LEU A 53 -3.11 -2.50 -5.73
C LEU A 53 -1.98 -2.38 -6.76
N VAL A 54 -1.96 -3.26 -7.74
CA VAL A 54 -0.97 -3.21 -8.83
C VAL A 54 -1.36 -2.09 -9.78
N SER A 55 -0.62 -0.99 -9.73
CA SER A 55 -0.91 0.20 -10.51
C SER A 55 -0.72 -0.08 -12.01
N PRO A 56 -1.66 0.31 -12.89
CA PRO A 56 -1.48 0.22 -14.33
C PRO A 56 -0.24 1.03 -14.75
N GLN A 57 -0.12 2.25 -14.25
CA GLN A 57 1.06 3.10 -14.41
C GLN A 57 1.17 4.07 -13.23
N ASN A 58 2.37 4.23 -12.67
CA ASN A 58 2.62 5.28 -11.70
C ASN A 58 2.98 6.58 -12.46
N PRO A 59 2.20 7.67 -12.32
CA PRO A 59 2.46 8.92 -13.04
C PRO A 59 3.84 9.54 -12.75
N LEU A 60 4.46 9.16 -11.63
CA LEU A 60 5.79 9.65 -11.22
C LEU A 60 6.93 8.75 -11.68
N LYS A 61 6.67 7.68 -12.44
CA LYS A 61 7.70 6.76 -12.92
C LYS A 61 7.69 6.69 -14.45
N PRO A 62 8.87 6.65 -15.09
CA PRO A 62 8.94 6.41 -16.52
C PRO A 62 8.32 5.05 -16.88
N THR A 63 7.75 4.97 -18.07
CA THR A 63 7.18 3.72 -18.63
C THR A 63 8.27 2.77 -19.13
N HIS A 64 9.42 3.31 -19.49
CA HIS A 64 10.55 2.51 -19.99
C HIS A 64 11.00 1.50 -18.92
N GLY A 65 11.12 0.22 -19.33
CA GLY A 65 11.49 -0.89 -18.45
C GLY A 65 10.38 -1.35 -17.48
N MET A 66 9.14 -0.93 -17.71
CA MET A 66 7.98 -1.42 -16.94
C MET A 66 7.37 -2.63 -17.66
N ALA A 67 7.35 -3.78 -17.01
CA ALA A 67 6.70 -4.97 -17.52
C ALA A 67 5.17 -4.76 -17.69
N PRO A 68 4.53 -5.45 -18.64
CA PRO A 68 3.08 -5.41 -18.82
C PRO A 68 2.31 -5.68 -17.52
N LEU A 69 1.15 -5.02 -17.35
CA LEU A 69 0.34 -5.16 -16.12
C LEU A 69 0.00 -6.62 -15.80
N ALA A 70 -0.37 -7.40 -16.80
CA ALA A 70 -0.68 -8.82 -16.63
C ALA A 70 0.50 -9.59 -16.03
N GLN A 71 1.69 -9.42 -16.57
CA GLN A 71 2.91 -10.05 -16.05
C GLN A 71 3.22 -9.63 -14.61
N ARG A 72 3.05 -8.34 -14.26
CA ARG A 72 3.27 -7.84 -12.91
C ARG A 72 2.25 -8.41 -11.93
N LEU A 73 0.98 -8.55 -12.35
CA LEU A 73 -0.07 -9.20 -11.56
C LEU A 73 0.26 -10.67 -11.30
N ASP A 74 0.70 -11.41 -12.31
CA ASP A 74 1.03 -12.83 -12.17
C ASP A 74 2.24 -13.04 -11.26
N GLN A 75 3.27 -12.23 -11.41
CA GLN A 75 4.43 -12.25 -10.50
C GLN A 75 4.02 -11.91 -9.06
N ALA A 76 3.16 -10.89 -8.89
CA ALA A 76 2.66 -10.52 -7.57
C ALA A 76 1.84 -11.64 -6.92
N ARG A 77 0.99 -12.34 -7.70
CA ARG A 77 0.21 -13.50 -7.23
C ARG A 77 1.11 -14.65 -6.81
N LYS A 78 2.19 -14.94 -7.57
CA LYS A 78 3.17 -15.97 -7.19
C LYS A 78 3.82 -15.65 -5.85
N ILE A 79 4.24 -14.40 -5.61
CA ILE A 79 4.84 -13.97 -4.34
C ILE A 79 3.84 -14.01 -3.19
N ALA A 80 2.58 -13.67 -3.44
CA ALA A 80 1.52 -13.64 -2.43
C ALA A 80 0.85 -15.01 -2.19
N ALA A 81 1.23 -16.05 -2.93
CA ALA A 81 0.61 -17.36 -2.83
C ALA A 81 0.68 -17.93 -1.40
N GLY A 82 -0.42 -18.50 -0.91
CA GLY A 82 -0.51 -19.09 0.43
C GLY A 82 -0.56 -18.09 1.61
N THR A 83 -0.60 -16.77 1.33
CA THR A 83 -0.49 -15.75 2.41
C THR A 83 -1.80 -15.05 2.76
N GLY A 84 -2.88 -15.31 2.05
CA GLY A 84 -4.15 -14.59 2.23
C GLY A 84 -4.14 -13.14 1.71
N ILE A 85 -3.02 -12.66 1.14
CA ILE A 85 -2.93 -11.33 0.53
C ILE A 85 -3.67 -11.32 -0.81
N VAL A 86 -4.49 -10.31 -1.03
CA VAL A 86 -5.28 -10.13 -2.25
C VAL A 86 -4.51 -9.29 -3.26
N VAL A 87 -4.16 -9.86 -4.40
CA VAL A 87 -3.52 -9.14 -5.51
C VAL A 87 -4.59 -8.71 -6.52
N THR A 88 -4.65 -7.43 -6.83
CA THR A 88 -5.74 -6.88 -7.64
C THR A 88 -5.29 -5.74 -8.55
N ASP A 89 -6.00 -5.57 -9.66
CA ASP A 89 -5.91 -4.46 -10.61
C ASP A 89 -7.01 -3.40 -10.38
N LEU A 90 -7.48 -3.26 -9.15
CA LEU A 90 -8.60 -2.37 -8.84
C LEU A 90 -8.39 -0.92 -9.30
N GLU A 91 -7.16 -0.40 -9.29
CA GLU A 91 -6.89 0.94 -9.82
C GLU A 91 -7.28 1.05 -11.30
N ARG A 92 -6.99 0.03 -12.13
CA ARG A 92 -7.42 -0.03 -13.52
C ARG A 92 -8.94 -0.10 -13.64
N ARG A 93 -9.56 -1.00 -12.88
CA ARG A 93 -11.03 -1.19 -12.86
C ARG A 93 -11.79 0.05 -12.38
N LEU A 94 -11.20 0.79 -11.45
CA LEU A 94 -11.72 2.05 -10.95
C LEU A 94 -11.36 3.24 -11.85
N GLY A 95 -10.60 3.04 -12.93
CA GLY A 95 -10.18 4.12 -13.84
C GLY A 95 -9.31 5.18 -13.18
N SER A 96 -8.46 4.81 -12.20
CA SER A 96 -7.63 5.78 -11.48
C SER A 96 -6.22 5.25 -11.25
N ALA A 97 -5.22 6.11 -11.52
CA ALA A 97 -3.83 5.91 -11.14
C ALA A 97 -3.37 6.90 -10.05
N ARG A 98 -4.28 7.72 -9.53
CA ARG A 98 -3.99 8.70 -8.48
C ARG A 98 -4.52 8.20 -7.15
N THR A 99 -3.66 8.06 -6.15
CA THR A 99 -3.99 7.49 -4.83
C THR A 99 -5.26 8.08 -4.21
N LEU A 100 -5.43 9.40 -4.20
CA LEU A 100 -6.61 10.03 -3.62
C LEU A 100 -7.90 9.61 -4.32
N LEU A 101 -7.91 9.54 -5.66
CA LEU A 101 -9.09 9.13 -6.43
C LEU A 101 -9.40 7.65 -6.19
N THR A 102 -8.38 6.80 -6.18
CA THR A 102 -8.52 5.38 -5.82
C THR A 102 -9.17 5.21 -4.45
N LEU A 103 -8.68 5.92 -3.43
CA LEU A 103 -9.21 5.85 -2.06
C LEU A 103 -10.69 6.29 -1.98
N ARG A 104 -11.04 7.39 -2.65
CA ARG A 104 -12.43 7.87 -2.69
C ARG A 104 -13.36 6.85 -3.33
N ARG A 105 -12.98 6.32 -4.50
CA ARG A 105 -13.75 5.31 -5.21
C ARG A 105 -13.89 4.00 -4.43
N LEU A 106 -12.81 3.55 -3.78
CA LEU A 106 -12.86 2.38 -2.91
C LEU A 106 -13.86 2.57 -1.76
N LYS A 107 -13.88 3.74 -1.12
CA LYS A 107 -14.83 4.03 -0.05
C LYS A 107 -16.29 4.02 -0.53
N THR A 108 -16.56 4.49 -1.74
CA THR A 108 -17.88 4.42 -2.36
C THR A 108 -18.28 2.98 -2.70
N HIS A 109 -17.35 2.20 -3.26
CA HIS A 109 -17.65 0.83 -3.70
C HIS A 109 -17.65 -0.21 -2.57
N TYR A 110 -17.08 0.12 -1.40
CA TYR A 110 -16.99 -0.77 -0.24
C TYR A 110 -17.38 -0.04 1.05
N PRO A 111 -18.65 0.34 1.22
CA PRO A 111 -19.08 1.24 2.30
C PRO A 111 -18.90 0.64 3.71
N GLY A 112 -18.90 -0.69 3.84
CA GLY A 112 -18.65 -1.37 5.12
C GLY A 112 -17.17 -1.51 5.48
N MET A 113 -16.25 -1.25 4.54
CA MET A 113 -14.83 -1.47 4.78
C MET A 113 -14.13 -0.21 5.29
N THR A 114 -13.24 -0.42 6.26
CA THR A 114 -12.35 0.64 6.74
C THR A 114 -10.95 0.40 6.20
N PHE A 115 -10.42 1.40 5.50
CA PHE A 115 -9.13 1.30 4.83
C PHE A 115 -8.01 2.00 5.61
N VAL A 116 -6.79 1.45 5.48
CA VAL A 116 -5.54 2.10 5.83
C VAL A 116 -4.58 2.01 4.65
N TRP A 117 -4.03 3.14 4.24
CA TRP A 117 -3.01 3.22 3.20
C TRP A 117 -1.66 2.82 3.80
N LEU A 118 -1.05 1.78 3.23
CA LEU A 118 0.25 1.27 3.64
C LEU A 118 1.32 1.82 2.70
N MET A 119 2.39 2.38 3.25
CA MET A 119 3.51 2.86 2.45
C MET A 119 4.85 2.66 3.17
N GLY A 120 5.93 2.57 2.41
CA GLY A 120 7.28 2.61 2.97
C GLY A 120 7.71 4.03 3.35
N ALA A 121 8.72 4.15 4.19
CA ALA A 121 9.33 5.42 4.58
C ALA A 121 9.82 6.24 3.36
N ASP A 122 10.33 5.57 2.33
CA ASP A 122 10.71 6.18 1.05
C ASP A 122 9.55 6.91 0.36
N ASN A 123 8.34 6.36 0.46
CA ASN A 123 7.13 6.99 -0.09
C ASN A 123 6.65 8.17 0.74
N LEU A 124 6.76 8.11 2.08
CA LEU A 124 6.43 9.26 2.93
C LEU A 124 7.35 10.45 2.63
N ALA A 125 8.66 10.20 2.45
CA ALA A 125 9.63 11.23 2.08
C ALA A 125 9.26 11.95 0.77
N GLN A 126 8.57 11.26 -0.16
CA GLN A 126 8.16 11.77 -1.45
C GLN A 126 6.67 12.16 -1.52
N ALA A 127 5.91 11.95 -0.46
CA ALA A 127 4.46 12.11 -0.47
C ALA A 127 4.01 13.51 -0.92
N ALA A 128 4.79 14.56 -0.61
CA ALA A 128 4.51 15.93 -1.03
C ALA A 128 4.48 16.14 -2.57
N LYS A 129 5.07 15.20 -3.35
CA LYS A 129 5.02 15.21 -4.82
C LYS A 129 3.73 14.57 -5.38
N TRP A 130 2.91 13.96 -4.52
CA TRP A 130 1.69 13.29 -4.97
C TRP A 130 0.57 14.31 -5.14
N TRP A 131 -0.24 14.10 -6.16
CA TRP A 131 -1.39 14.97 -6.42
C TRP A 131 -2.33 15.05 -5.21
N ARG A 132 -2.56 16.27 -4.74
CA ARG A 132 -3.39 16.58 -3.55
C ARG A 132 -3.05 15.72 -2.33
N TRP A 133 -1.78 15.53 -2.05
CA TRP A 133 -1.25 14.60 -1.04
C TRP A 133 -1.83 14.82 0.36
N GLN A 134 -2.09 16.07 0.77
CA GLN A 134 -2.70 16.33 2.08
C GLN A 134 -4.07 15.67 2.21
N HIS A 135 -4.87 15.68 1.14
CA HIS A 135 -6.20 15.07 1.15
C HIS A 135 -6.17 13.54 1.29
N ILE A 136 -5.04 12.88 1.01
CA ILE A 136 -4.88 11.45 1.27
C ILE A 136 -4.99 11.16 2.76
N PHE A 137 -4.34 11.97 3.61
CA PHE A 137 -4.40 11.81 5.07
C PHE A 137 -5.80 12.11 5.63
N HIS A 138 -6.55 12.99 4.99
CA HIS A 138 -7.95 13.24 5.35
C HIS A 138 -8.91 12.18 4.80
N ALA A 139 -8.56 11.50 3.71
CA ALA A 139 -9.41 10.49 3.10
C ALA A 139 -9.31 9.12 3.77
N THR A 140 -8.15 8.78 4.35
CA THR A 140 -7.91 7.47 4.95
C THR A 140 -6.84 7.51 6.04
N ARG A 141 -6.80 6.49 6.87
CA ARG A 141 -5.68 6.22 7.78
C ARG A 141 -4.42 5.93 6.99
N VAL A 142 -3.25 6.32 7.51
CA VAL A 142 -1.97 6.08 6.85
C VAL A 142 -1.02 5.36 7.81
N ALA A 143 -0.43 4.26 7.36
CA ALA A 143 0.61 3.55 8.10
C ALA A 143 1.89 3.50 7.28
N VAL A 144 2.95 4.03 7.86
CA VAL A 144 4.28 4.12 7.25
C VAL A 144 5.18 3.09 7.88
N PHE A 145 5.77 2.23 7.06
CA PHE A 145 6.67 1.18 7.51
C PHE A 145 8.13 1.57 7.31
N ASP A 146 8.96 1.29 8.31
CA ASP A 146 10.40 1.51 8.21
C ASP A 146 10.97 0.76 7.01
N ARG A 147 11.79 1.45 6.22
CA ARG A 147 12.40 0.87 5.03
C ARG A 147 13.79 1.45 4.78
N GLY A 148 14.78 0.76 5.32
CA GLY A 148 16.18 1.06 5.07
C GLY A 148 16.61 2.47 5.49
N PRO A 149 17.44 3.17 4.71
CA PRO A 149 18.05 4.44 5.10
C PRO A 149 17.08 5.63 5.11
N TYR A 150 15.82 5.43 4.71
CA TYR A 150 14.86 6.53 4.51
C TYR A 150 14.13 6.99 5.77
N SER A 151 14.36 6.38 6.94
CA SER A 151 13.60 6.66 8.17
C SER A 151 13.72 8.11 8.62
N TYR A 152 14.94 8.65 8.66
CA TYR A 152 15.16 10.05 9.03
C TYR A 152 14.55 11.02 8.02
N ALA A 153 14.81 10.83 6.74
CA ALA A 153 14.26 11.67 5.67
C ALA A 153 12.72 11.62 5.65
N ALA A 154 12.13 10.46 5.94
CA ALA A 154 10.69 10.30 6.02
C ALA A 154 10.10 11.08 7.19
N LEU A 155 10.69 11.00 8.39
CA LEU A 155 10.22 11.69 9.59
C LEU A 155 10.47 13.20 9.54
N ALA A 156 11.49 13.65 8.80
CA ALA A 156 11.77 15.06 8.53
C ALA A 156 10.98 15.63 7.32
N SER A 157 10.22 14.78 6.60
CA SER A 157 9.49 15.21 5.40
C SER A 157 8.37 16.21 5.69
N ALA A 158 7.99 16.99 4.68
CA ALA A 158 6.88 17.93 4.75
C ALA A 158 5.57 17.25 5.19
N ALA A 159 5.35 15.99 4.78
CA ALA A 159 4.17 15.24 5.19
C ALA A 159 4.20 14.89 6.68
N ALA A 160 5.33 14.42 7.20
CA ALA A 160 5.48 14.09 8.62
C ALA A 160 5.38 15.34 9.51
N GLN A 161 5.95 16.46 9.08
CA GLN A 161 5.85 17.74 9.78
C GLN A 161 4.41 18.26 9.80
N ARG A 162 3.76 18.32 8.63
CA ARG A 162 2.38 18.83 8.48
C ARG A 162 1.38 18.06 9.34
N PHE A 163 1.54 16.75 9.44
CA PHE A 163 0.65 15.85 10.17
C PHE A 163 1.25 15.34 11.50
N GLY A 164 2.30 15.98 12.02
CA GLY A 164 3.00 15.54 13.23
C GLY A 164 2.09 15.41 14.46
N LYS A 165 1.18 16.39 14.66
CA LYS A 165 0.25 16.41 15.80
C LYS A 165 -0.78 15.27 15.80
N VAL A 166 -1.09 14.68 14.63
CA VAL A 166 -2.07 13.59 14.50
C VAL A 166 -1.41 12.21 14.33
N ARG A 167 -0.10 12.13 14.58
CA ARG A 167 0.62 10.86 14.60
C ARG A 167 0.30 10.08 15.88
N THR A 168 -0.12 8.82 15.72
CA THR A 168 -0.18 7.90 16.87
C THR A 168 1.10 7.06 16.96
N ARG A 169 1.60 6.89 18.20
CA ARG A 169 2.80 6.09 18.48
C ARG A 169 2.50 4.58 18.53
N ARG A 170 1.26 4.21 18.88
CA ARG A 170 0.80 2.81 18.96
C ARG A 170 0.01 2.48 17.68
N PRO A 171 0.54 1.63 16.77
CA PRO A 171 -0.12 1.34 15.50
C PRO A 171 -1.55 0.82 15.62
N SER A 172 -1.81 -0.04 16.60
CA SER A 172 -3.15 -0.62 16.83
C SER A 172 -4.22 0.41 17.19
N THR A 173 -3.84 1.57 17.76
CA THR A 173 -4.80 2.62 18.14
C THR A 173 -5.26 3.49 16.97
N ILE A 174 -4.73 3.29 15.77
CA ILE A 174 -5.11 4.06 14.57
C ILE A 174 -6.61 3.98 14.27
N TRP A 175 -7.27 2.90 14.67
CA TRP A 175 -8.70 2.66 14.43
C TRP A 175 -9.61 3.47 15.33
N HIS A 176 -9.14 3.87 16.51
CA HIS A 176 -9.91 4.60 17.53
C HIS A 176 -9.77 6.13 17.39
N ARG A 177 -9.06 6.59 16.36
CA ARG A 177 -8.86 8.02 16.12
C ARG A 177 -9.59 8.50 14.89
N LEU A 178 -10.04 9.76 14.95
CA LEU A 178 -10.62 10.45 13.78
C LEU A 178 -9.54 10.78 12.75
N LEU A 179 -9.94 10.94 11.50
CA LEU A 179 -9.06 11.44 10.44
C LEU A 179 -8.84 12.95 10.58
N PRO A 180 -7.67 13.44 10.24
CA PRO A 180 -6.51 12.71 9.77
C PRO A 180 -5.76 11.98 10.91
N VAL A 181 -5.26 10.80 10.63
CA VAL A 181 -4.41 10.04 11.57
C VAL A 181 -3.40 9.19 10.80
N TRP A 182 -2.19 9.10 11.34
CA TRP A 182 -1.17 8.22 10.79
C TRP A 182 -0.28 7.63 11.87
N THR A 183 0.46 6.58 11.51
CA THR A 183 1.44 5.94 12.39
C THR A 183 2.71 5.58 11.63
N TYR A 184 3.83 5.58 12.34
CA TYR A 184 5.09 5.04 11.85
C TYR A 184 5.36 3.72 12.55
N VAL A 185 5.53 2.67 11.77
CA VAL A 185 5.69 1.30 12.25
C VAL A 185 7.13 0.86 12.05
N ALA A 186 7.88 0.79 13.14
CA ALA A 186 9.22 0.21 13.12
C ALA A 186 9.11 -1.30 12.91
N ILE A 187 9.76 -1.81 11.88
CA ILE A 187 9.84 -3.23 11.55
C ILE A 187 11.28 -3.63 11.27
N ARG A 188 11.58 -4.92 11.39
CA ARG A 188 12.87 -5.44 10.93
C ARG A 188 13.02 -5.16 9.44
N ARG A 189 14.12 -4.56 9.06
CA ARG A 189 14.39 -4.20 7.66
C ARG A 189 14.55 -5.44 6.79
N HIS A 190 13.98 -5.39 5.60
CA HIS A 190 14.13 -6.46 4.60
C HIS A 190 14.98 -5.95 3.44
N PRO A 191 16.04 -6.68 3.03
CA PRO A 191 17.01 -6.21 2.03
C PRO A 191 16.42 -6.11 0.62
N ALA A 192 15.37 -6.86 0.30
CA ALA A 192 14.81 -6.88 -1.05
C ALA A 192 14.19 -5.54 -1.45
N SER A 193 14.61 -5.04 -2.60
CA SER A 193 14.00 -3.89 -3.28
C SER A 193 13.85 -4.15 -4.77
N ALA A 194 12.82 -3.59 -5.40
CA ALA A 194 12.60 -3.74 -6.85
C ALA A 194 13.79 -3.18 -7.67
N THR A 195 14.45 -2.14 -7.16
CA THR A 195 15.64 -1.56 -7.82
C THR A 195 16.82 -2.51 -7.78
N ALA A 196 17.11 -3.15 -6.64
CA ALA A 196 18.17 -4.14 -6.53
C ALA A 196 17.90 -5.32 -7.46
N LEU A 197 16.69 -5.87 -7.45
CA LEU A 197 16.32 -7.01 -8.30
C LEU A 197 16.44 -6.72 -9.81
N ARG A 198 16.11 -5.50 -10.25
CA ARG A 198 16.30 -5.13 -11.66
C ARG A 198 17.76 -4.96 -12.06
N LYS A 199 18.66 -4.62 -11.11
CA LYS A 199 20.10 -4.55 -11.39
C LYS A 199 20.72 -5.92 -11.56
N THR A 200 20.23 -6.91 -10.79
CA THR A 200 20.77 -8.30 -10.83
C THR A 200 20.24 -9.09 -12.06
N ALA A 201 19.15 -8.64 -12.68
CA ALA A 201 18.54 -9.30 -13.85
C ALA A 201 19.04 -8.73 -15.20
N ARG A 202 20.02 -7.84 -15.19
CA ARG A 202 20.76 -7.33 -16.35
C ARG A 202 22.13 -7.98 -16.43
#